data_eec9cfbc74cb068c28ab97c1cab84976
#
_entry.id   eec9cfbc74cb068c28ab97c1cab84976
#
_cell.length_a   1.000
_cell.length_b   1.000
_cell.length_c   1.000
_cell.angle_alpha   90.00
_cell.angle_beta   90.00
_cell.angle_gamma   90.00
#
_symmetry.space_group_name_H-M   'P 1'
#
loop_
_entity.id
_entity.type
_entity.pdbx_description
1 polymer ?
#
loop_
_entity_poly.entity_id
_entity_poly.type
_entity_poly.pdbx_seq_one_letter_code
_entity_poly.pdbx_strand_id
1 'polypeptide(L)'
;MLITPEALHRELLGAQPPLLLDLRPAEEFAAGHLGGGIHLDLWGLSLIDTSEAPLRAFMWMIGHLFSLRGVAPDRPVVVYESNSGMRAARAFWFLEYLGHPNVRVLDGGVAAWTRASLPLTTATVVPVPSTWHGEADSSRLATWSDVKDRLGKMETAIVDTRSEAEYYGEAVRAKRGGAIPGAVNLEWTNNLAADGTYKSSDELKAMYASLGVTPDREVVTYCQGGYRAAHSYLALRLAGFPRVRTYTGSWKEWGDREDLPIERPKR
;
A
#
# COMPACT_ATOMS: atom_id res chain seq x y z
N MET A 1 6.74 7.62 8.54
CA MET A 1 6.16 6.89 7.38
C MET A 1 6.79 7.29 6.05
N LEU A 2 7.02 8.58 5.78
CA LEU A 2 7.77 9.03 4.60
C LEU A 2 9.19 9.44 4.95
N ILE A 3 10.09 9.41 3.97
CA ILE A 3 11.44 9.97 4.05
C ILE A 3 11.75 10.70 2.75
N THR A 4 12.36 11.90 2.83
CA THR A 4 12.79 12.64 1.64
C THR A 4 14.09 12.08 1.07
N PRO A 5 14.41 12.32 -0.22
CA PRO A 5 15.67 11.91 -0.83
C PRO A 5 16.91 12.37 -0.05
N GLU A 6 16.95 13.63 0.37
CA GLU A 6 18.10 14.21 1.08
C GLU A 6 18.27 13.61 2.48
N ALA A 7 17.15 13.35 3.18
CA ALA A 7 17.20 12.70 4.49
C ALA A 7 17.69 11.25 4.36
N LEU A 8 17.16 10.50 3.38
CA LEU A 8 17.62 9.14 3.12
C LEU A 8 19.08 9.11 2.71
N HIS A 9 19.52 10.02 1.84
CA HIS A 9 20.93 10.08 1.44
C HIS A 9 21.87 10.27 2.63
N ARG A 10 21.52 11.15 3.57
CA ARG A 10 22.32 11.31 4.81
C ARG A 10 22.36 10.05 5.67
N GLU A 11 21.23 9.33 5.79
CA GLU A 11 21.19 8.07 6.54
C GLU A 11 22.03 6.97 5.90
N LEU A 12 22.07 6.91 4.56
CA LEU A 12 22.88 5.93 3.82
C LEU A 12 24.39 6.13 3.99
N LEU A 13 24.83 7.33 4.31
CA LEU A 13 26.23 7.64 4.63
C LEU A 13 26.57 7.37 6.10
N GLY A 14 25.60 7.04 6.93
CA GLY A 14 25.77 6.76 8.36
C GLY A 14 26.30 5.36 8.65
N ALA A 15 26.60 5.10 9.94
CA ALA A 15 27.15 3.82 10.40
C ALA A 15 26.14 2.64 10.33
N GLN A 16 24.85 2.92 10.35
CA GLN A 16 23.77 1.92 10.32
C GLN A 16 22.73 2.31 9.28
N PRO A 17 23.02 2.13 7.98
CA PRO A 17 22.08 2.49 6.93
C PRO A 17 20.84 1.58 6.96
N PRO A 18 19.65 2.13 6.61
CA PRO A 18 18.45 1.33 6.47
C PRO A 18 18.61 0.27 5.36
N LEU A 19 17.80 -0.79 5.45
CA LEU A 19 17.61 -1.71 4.32
C LEU A 19 16.78 -1.01 3.24
N LEU A 20 17.26 -1.03 2.00
CA LEU A 20 16.53 -0.47 0.87
C LEU A 20 15.89 -1.58 0.04
N LEU A 21 14.58 -1.49 -0.20
CA LEU A 21 13.86 -2.41 -1.09
C LEU A 21 13.32 -1.64 -2.31
N ASP A 22 13.80 -2.00 -3.48
CA ASP A 22 13.33 -1.48 -4.76
C ASP A 22 12.19 -2.36 -5.29
N LEU A 23 10.99 -1.78 -5.41
CA LEU A 23 9.77 -2.47 -5.81
C LEU A 23 9.45 -2.28 -7.31
N ARG A 24 10.34 -1.66 -8.08
CA ARG A 24 10.16 -1.44 -9.52
C ARG A 24 10.31 -2.75 -10.31
N PRO A 25 9.90 -2.76 -11.60
CA PRO A 25 10.25 -3.82 -12.52
C PRO A 25 11.76 -4.08 -12.57
N ALA A 26 12.15 -5.33 -12.83
CA ALA A 26 13.58 -5.74 -12.81
C ALA A 26 14.43 -4.96 -13.81
N GLU A 27 13.89 -4.61 -14.96
CA GLU A 27 14.56 -3.82 -15.99
C GLU A 27 14.85 -2.38 -15.53
N GLU A 28 13.96 -1.76 -14.76
CA GLU A 28 14.18 -0.43 -14.19
C GLU A 28 15.25 -0.47 -13.08
N PHE A 29 15.21 -1.51 -12.24
CA PHE A 29 16.27 -1.73 -11.25
C PHE A 29 17.63 -1.91 -11.90
N ALA A 30 17.73 -2.75 -12.92
CA ALA A 30 18.97 -3.02 -13.64
C ALA A 30 19.53 -1.78 -14.36
N ALA A 31 18.65 -0.89 -14.85
CA ALA A 31 19.05 0.36 -15.50
C ALA A 31 19.67 1.38 -14.51
N GLY A 32 19.31 1.29 -13.21
CA GLY A 32 19.88 2.11 -12.15
C GLY A 32 18.99 2.16 -10.92
N HIS A 33 19.60 2.02 -9.74
CA HIS A 33 18.92 1.98 -8.45
C HIS A 33 19.71 2.73 -7.37
N LEU A 34 19.12 2.95 -6.21
CA LEU A 34 19.80 3.56 -5.07
C LEU A 34 20.90 2.62 -4.55
N GLY A 35 22.07 3.16 -4.22
CA GLY A 35 23.20 2.37 -3.71
C GLY A 35 22.82 1.52 -2.50
N GLY A 36 23.14 0.23 -2.54
CA GLY A 36 22.73 -0.73 -1.51
C GLY A 36 21.28 -1.24 -1.63
N GLY A 37 20.54 -0.82 -2.66
CA GLY A 37 19.18 -1.27 -2.91
C GLY A 37 19.10 -2.75 -3.28
N ILE A 38 18.12 -3.44 -2.74
CA ILE A 38 17.82 -4.85 -2.99
C ILE A 38 16.49 -4.93 -3.75
N HIS A 39 16.52 -5.60 -4.89
CA HIS A 39 15.31 -5.75 -5.72
C HIS A 39 14.30 -6.73 -5.11
N LEU A 40 13.03 -6.33 -5.09
CA LEU A 40 11.89 -7.16 -4.69
C LEU A 40 10.63 -6.77 -5.46
N ASP A 41 10.37 -7.40 -6.59
CA ASP A 41 9.11 -7.20 -7.29
C ASP A 41 8.00 -8.09 -6.69
N LEU A 42 6.98 -7.44 -6.13
CA LEU A 42 5.77 -8.08 -5.61
C LEU A 42 4.59 -7.93 -6.59
N TRP A 43 4.82 -7.43 -7.80
CA TRP A 43 3.76 -7.22 -8.78
C TRP A 43 3.14 -8.53 -9.23
N GLY A 44 1.82 -8.56 -9.33
CA GLY A 44 1.08 -9.78 -9.70
C GLY A 44 0.72 -10.70 -8.53
N LEU A 45 1.39 -10.57 -7.38
CA LEU A 45 1.02 -11.32 -6.18
C LEU A 45 -0.26 -10.73 -5.58
N SER A 46 -1.39 -11.39 -5.75
CA SER A 46 -2.70 -10.94 -5.26
C SER A 46 -3.41 -12.05 -4.51
N LEU A 47 -4.04 -11.67 -3.39
CA LEU A 47 -4.93 -12.54 -2.65
C LEU A 47 -6.36 -12.32 -3.14
N ILE A 48 -7.03 -13.41 -3.54
CA ILE A 48 -8.41 -13.39 -4.08
C ILE A 48 -9.41 -14.10 -3.15
N ASP A 49 -8.95 -14.54 -2.00
CA ASP A 49 -9.74 -15.18 -0.95
C ASP A 49 -9.12 -14.80 0.41
N THR A 50 -9.84 -13.97 1.17
CA THR A 50 -9.41 -13.51 2.49
C THR A 50 -9.96 -14.36 3.63
N SER A 51 -10.42 -15.58 3.36
CA SER A 51 -10.70 -16.55 4.42
C SER A 51 -9.39 -16.97 5.12
N GLU A 52 -9.52 -17.51 6.34
CA GLU A 52 -8.38 -17.67 7.26
C GLU A 52 -7.18 -18.42 6.67
N ALA A 53 -7.40 -19.58 6.06
CA ALA A 53 -6.29 -20.43 5.60
C ALA A 53 -5.54 -19.85 4.39
N PRO A 54 -6.21 -19.38 3.29
CA PRO A 54 -5.54 -18.69 2.19
C PRO A 54 -4.84 -17.39 2.62
N LEU A 55 -5.46 -16.60 3.49
CA LEU A 55 -4.88 -15.37 4.03
C LEU A 55 -3.58 -15.67 4.80
N ARG A 56 -3.60 -16.64 5.70
CA ARG A 56 -2.43 -17.04 6.48
C ARG A 56 -1.29 -17.54 5.59
N ALA A 57 -1.59 -18.38 4.60
CA ALA A 57 -0.60 -18.90 3.66
C ALA A 57 0.02 -17.79 2.81
N PHE A 58 -0.80 -16.86 2.32
CA PHE A 58 -0.34 -15.71 1.54
C PHE A 58 0.56 -14.78 2.35
N MET A 59 0.17 -14.44 3.57
CA MET A 59 0.96 -13.55 4.43
C MET A 59 2.25 -14.20 4.90
N TRP A 60 2.24 -15.52 5.14
CA TRP A 60 3.47 -16.26 5.40
C TRP A 60 4.44 -16.18 4.20
N MET A 61 3.94 -16.39 2.98
CA MET A 61 4.75 -16.26 1.76
C MET A 61 5.34 -14.85 1.63
N ILE A 62 4.54 -13.81 1.87
CA ILE A 62 5.02 -12.42 1.82
C ILE A 62 6.11 -12.17 2.86
N GLY A 63 5.92 -12.62 4.11
CA GLY A 63 6.94 -12.54 5.16
C GLY A 63 8.23 -13.27 4.78
N HIS A 64 8.10 -14.46 4.17
CA HIS A 64 9.25 -15.21 3.67
C HIS A 64 10.01 -14.47 2.56
N LEU A 65 9.31 -13.83 1.62
CA LEU A 65 9.95 -13.01 0.58
C LEU A 65 10.73 -11.83 1.16
N PHE A 66 10.22 -11.20 2.21
CA PHE A 66 10.94 -10.15 2.94
C PHE A 66 12.17 -10.70 3.68
N SER A 67 12.03 -11.85 4.36
CA SER A 67 13.16 -12.47 5.07
C SER A 67 14.31 -12.82 4.13
N LEU A 68 14.01 -13.32 2.93
CA LEU A 68 15.01 -13.58 1.88
C LEU A 68 15.74 -12.33 1.40
N ARG A 69 15.18 -11.13 1.65
CA ARG A 69 15.79 -9.82 1.33
C ARG A 69 16.47 -9.19 2.55
N GLY A 70 16.58 -9.92 3.67
CA GLY A 70 17.27 -9.46 4.87
C GLY A 70 16.45 -8.51 5.73
N VAL A 71 15.12 -8.48 5.60
CA VAL A 71 14.25 -7.71 6.51
C VAL A 71 14.34 -8.32 7.89
N ALA A 72 14.66 -7.49 8.90
CA ALA A 72 14.79 -7.88 10.29
C ALA A 72 14.27 -6.76 11.19
N PRO A 73 13.71 -7.04 12.39
CA PRO A 73 13.00 -6.05 13.20
C PRO A 73 13.89 -4.95 13.77
N ASP A 74 15.18 -5.21 13.89
CA ASP A 74 16.20 -4.31 14.43
C ASP A 74 16.80 -3.35 13.38
N ARG A 75 16.47 -3.54 12.10
CA ARG A 75 16.98 -2.70 11.00
C ARG A 75 15.84 -1.92 10.34
N PRO A 76 15.92 -0.58 10.28
CA PRO A 76 14.95 0.24 9.56
C PRO A 76 14.87 -0.19 8.08
N VAL A 77 13.65 -0.18 7.51
CA VAL A 77 13.41 -0.50 6.10
C VAL A 77 12.88 0.74 5.38
N VAL A 78 13.46 1.04 4.22
CA VAL A 78 12.90 2.03 3.28
C VAL A 78 12.52 1.31 2.00
N VAL A 79 11.25 1.40 1.64
CA VAL A 79 10.72 0.86 0.39
C VAL A 79 10.57 1.98 -0.63
N TYR A 80 10.84 1.71 -1.90
CA TYR A 80 10.71 2.72 -2.94
C TYR A 80 10.35 2.13 -4.30
N GLU A 81 9.85 2.98 -5.17
CA GLU A 81 9.60 2.71 -6.58
C GLU A 81 9.87 3.97 -7.42
N SER A 82 9.31 4.09 -8.63
CA SER A 82 9.60 5.20 -9.55
C SER A 82 9.13 6.56 -9.02
N ASN A 83 7.99 6.60 -8.31
CA ASN A 83 7.42 7.76 -7.62
C ASN A 83 6.81 7.30 -6.26
N SER A 84 5.96 8.11 -5.61
CA SER A 84 5.16 7.66 -4.46
C SER A 84 3.97 6.82 -4.93
N GLY A 85 4.23 5.65 -5.50
CA GLY A 85 3.24 4.81 -6.15
C GLY A 85 2.68 3.70 -5.26
N MET A 86 1.91 2.81 -5.90
CA MET A 86 1.16 1.76 -5.20
C MET A 86 1.98 0.51 -4.88
N ARG A 87 3.14 0.29 -5.53
CA ARG A 87 4.03 -0.85 -5.25
C ARG A 87 4.73 -0.67 -3.90
N ALA A 88 5.36 0.51 -3.70
CA ALA A 88 6.02 0.85 -2.45
C ALA A 88 5.03 0.98 -1.28
N ALA A 89 3.88 1.61 -1.51
CA ALA A 89 2.82 1.72 -0.51
C ALA A 89 2.28 0.34 -0.09
N ARG A 90 2.18 -0.63 -1.01
CA ARG A 90 1.75 -1.98 -0.68
C ARG A 90 2.81 -2.75 0.13
N ALA A 91 4.08 -2.61 -0.23
CA ALA A 91 5.16 -3.20 0.55
C ALA A 91 5.24 -2.59 1.96
N PHE A 92 5.06 -1.27 2.08
CA PHE A 92 4.92 -0.59 3.37
C PHE A 92 3.78 -1.20 4.19
N TRP A 93 2.58 -1.35 3.61
CA TRP A 93 1.44 -1.94 4.30
C TRP A 93 1.69 -3.38 4.73
N PHE A 94 2.30 -4.23 3.90
CA PHE A 94 2.66 -5.59 4.29
C PHE A 94 3.61 -5.62 5.49
N LEU A 95 4.63 -4.79 5.48
CA LEU A 95 5.60 -4.71 6.57
C LEU A 95 4.95 -4.19 7.86
N GLU A 96 4.08 -3.17 7.77
CA GLU A 96 3.31 -2.68 8.92
C GLU A 96 2.33 -3.75 9.46
N TYR A 97 1.63 -4.46 8.57
CA TYR A 97 0.76 -5.58 8.94
C TYR A 97 1.53 -6.73 9.61
N LEU A 98 2.73 -7.02 9.15
CA LEU A 98 3.62 -8.03 9.74
C LEU A 98 4.37 -7.52 10.98
N GLY A 99 4.02 -6.34 11.50
CA GLY A 99 4.55 -5.81 12.76
C GLY A 99 5.97 -5.27 12.69
N HIS A 100 6.47 -4.91 11.51
CA HIS A 100 7.80 -4.30 11.42
C HIS A 100 7.80 -2.90 12.03
N PRO A 101 8.67 -2.59 13.03
CA PRO A 101 8.54 -1.38 13.84
C PRO A 101 8.96 -0.08 13.12
N ASN A 102 9.78 -0.16 12.07
CA ASN A 102 10.34 1.02 11.42
C ASN A 102 10.41 0.86 9.90
N VAL A 103 9.31 1.20 9.25
CA VAL A 103 9.17 1.19 7.78
C VAL A 103 8.88 2.59 7.28
N ARG A 104 9.54 2.98 6.20
CA ARG A 104 9.31 4.26 5.52
C ARG A 104 9.23 4.06 4.01
N VAL A 105 8.53 4.95 3.34
CA VAL A 105 8.49 5.07 1.87
C VAL A 105 9.33 6.28 1.46
N LEU A 106 10.18 6.10 0.46
CA LEU A 106 10.87 7.23 -0.18
C LEU A 106 9.86 8.09 -0.94
N ASP A 107 9.58 9.27 -0.44
CA ASP A 107 8.59 10.16 -1.02
C ASP A 107 9.04 10.70 -2.38
N GLY A 108 8.20 10.52 -3.39
CA GLY A 108 8.51 10.81 -4.80
C GLY A 108 9.45 9.80 -5.47
N GLY A 109 9.88 8.75 -4.76
CA GLY A 109 10.63 7.62 -5.30
C GLY A 109 11.92 8.01 -6.02
N VAL A 110 12.32 7.17 -7.01
CA VAL A 110 13.52 7.42 -7.84
C VAL A 110 13.44 8.73 -8.60
N ALA A 111 12.24 9.16 -9.01
CA ALA A 111 12.06 10.45 -9.68
C ALA A 111 12.47 11.62 -8.79
N ALA A 112 12.06 11.64 -7.52
CA ALA A 112 12.48 12.68 -6.56
C ALA A 112 13.98 12.58 -6.24
N TRP A 113 14.52 11.36 -6.08
CA TRP A 113 15.94 11.12 -5.88
C TRP A 113 16.79 11.72 -6.99
N THR A 114 16.38 11.49 -8.24
CA THR A 114 17.08 12.02 -9.43
C THR A 114 16.94 13.55 -9.54
N ARG A 115 15.75 14.10 -9.20
CA ARG A 115 15.56 15.58 -9.15
C ARG A 115 16.47 16.24 -8.11
N ALA A 116 16.75 15.56 -7.01
CA ALA A 116 17.72 16.01 -6.00
C ALA A 116 19.18 15.83 -6.43
N SER A 117 19.44 15.40 -7.69
CA SER A 117 20.77 15.14 -8.25
C SER A 117 21.58 14.13 -7.43
N LEU A 118 20.91 13.16 -6.80
CA LEU A 118 21.55 12.09 -6.02
C LEU A 118 21.93 10.90 -6.92
N PRO A 119 23.04 10.19 -6.60
CA PRO A 119 23.60 9.17 -7.48
C PRO A 119 22.76 7.90 -7.53
N LEU A 120 22.67 7.30 -8.71
CA LEU A 120 22.22 5.94 -8.93
C LEU A 120 23.42 5.04 -9.25
N THR A 121 23.25 3.73 -9.07
CA THR A 121 24.25 2.70 -9.40
C THR A 121 23.58 1.52 -10.10
N THR A 122 24.39 0.74 -10.82
CA THR A 122 24.02 -0.58 -11.34
C THR A 122 24.68 -1.73 -10.56
N ALA A 123 25.48 -1.40 -9.53
CA ALA A 123 26.17 -2.38 -8.70
C ALA A 123 25.18 -3.06 -7.75
N THR A 124 24.97 -4.35 -7.90
CA THR A 124 24.04 -5.14 -7.10
C THR A 124 24.67 -5.62 -5.79
N VAL A 125 23.82 -5.75 -4.77
CA VAL A 125 24.18 -6.32 -3.46
C VAL A 125 23.47 -7.66 -3.31
N VAL A 126 24.18 -8.67 -2.84
CA VAL A 126 23.57 -9.95 -2.47
C VAL A 126 22.94 -9.81 -1.09
N PRO A 127 21.63 -9.99 -0.93
CA PRO A 127 21.00 -9.90 0.37
C PRO A 127 21.44 -11.05 1.27
N VAL A 128 21.61 -10.77 2.57
CA VAL A 128 21.78 -11.80 3.59
C VAL A 128 20.39 -12.09 4.17
N PRO A 129 19.85 -13.31 3.96
CA PRO A 129 18.53 -13.64 4.50
C PRO A 129 18.47 -13.53 6.03
N SER A 130 17.30 -13.14 6.54
CA SER A 130 16.97 -13.18 7.97
C SER A 130 16.03 -14.35 8.27
N THR A 131 15.70 -14.53 9.54
CA THR A 131 14.68 -15.50 9.99
C THR A 131 13.35 -14.82 10.37
N TRP A 132 13.22 -13.52 10.11
CA TRP A 132 12.02 -12.76 10.46
C TRP A 132 10.86 -13.07 9.51
N HIS A 133 9.71 -13.42 10.07
CA HIS A 133 8.47 -13.62 9.32
C HIS A 133 7.36 -12.65 9.75
N GLY A 134 7.62 -11.87 10.80
CA GLY A 134 6.67 -10.93 11.36
C GLY A 134 5.60 -11.56 12.23
N GLU A 135 4.84 -10.71 12.89
CA GLU A 135 3.65 -11.03 13.66
C GLU A 135 2.49 -10.16 13.17
N ALA A 136 1.39 -10.80 12.78
CA ALA A 136 0.29 -10.13 12.10
C ALA A 136 -0.47 -9.16 13.02
N ASP A 137 -0.53 -7.89 12.67
CA ASP A 137 -1.43 -6.89 13.26
C ASP A 137 -2.78 -6.89 12.51
N SER A 138 -3.73 -7.66 13.02
CA SER A 138 -5.07 -7.77 12.45
C SER A 138 -5.84 -6.44 12.38
N SER A 139 -5.41 -5.41 13.12
CA SER A 139 -6.01 -4.08 13.06
C SER A 139 -5.73 -3.34 11.74
N ARG A 140 -4.80 -3.84 10.91
CA ARG A 140 -4.40 -3.25 9.63
C ARG A 140 -5.10 -3.87 8.42
N LEU A 141 -5.74 -5.01 8.61
CA LEU A 141 -6.35 -5.79 7.54
C LEU A 141 -7.85 -5.95 7.76
N ALA A 142 -8.63 -5.88 6.68
CA ALA A 142 -10.02 -6.31 6.65
C ALA A 142 -10.17 -7.51 5.69
N THR A 143 -10.96 -8.49 6.10
CA THR A 143 -11.43 -9.60 5.26
C THR A 143 -12.77 -9.25 4.61
N TRP A 144 -13.23 -10.05 3.64
CA TRP A 144 -14.57 -9.89 3.08
C TRP A 144 -15.66 -9.96 4.16
N SER A 145 -15.49 -10.81 5.18
CA SER A 145 -16.43 -10.92 6.31
C SER A 145 -16.43 -9.64 7.15
N ASP A 146 -15.25 -9.12 7.47
CA ASP A 146 -15.13 -7.85 8.21
C ASP A 146 -15.85 -6.71 7.48
N VAL A 147 -15.69 -6.62 6.15
CA VAL A 147 -16.35 -5.59 5.34
C VAL A 147 -17.87 -5.79 5.33
N LYS A 148 -18.33 -7.04 5.14
CA LYS A 148 -19.78 -7.39 5.16
C LYS A 148 -20.43 -6.97 6.47
N ASP A 149 -19.78 -7.25 7.60
CA ASP A 149 -20.29 -6.93 8.93
C ASP A 149 -20.33 -5.42 9.22
N ARG A 150 -19.65 -4.61 8.41
CA ARG A 150 -19.58 -3.14 8.51
C ARG A 150 -20.50 -2.39 7.57
N LEU A 151 -21.20 -3.09 6.69
CA LEU A 151 -22.15 -2.44 5.78
C LEU A 151 -23.23 -1.67 6.53
N GLY A 152 -23.44 -0.42 6.17
CA GLY A 152 -24.44 0.47 6.75
C GLY A 152 -24.11 0.98 8.15
N LYS A 153 -22.95 0.66 8.73
CA LYS A 153 -22.54 1.18 10.05
C LYS A 153 -21.95 2.58 9.93
N MET A 154 -22.50 3.51 10.69
CA MET A 154 -22.07 4.92 10.67
C MET A 154 -20.65 5.13 11.18
N GLU A 155 -20.16 4.27 12.06
CA GLU A 155 -18.81 4.30 12.61
C GLU A 155 -17.72 3.82 11.62
N THR A 156 -18.12 3.30 10.45
CA THR A 156 -17.17 2.84 9.41
C THR A 156 -17.38 3.61 8.12
N ALA A 157 -16.29 3.99 7.47
CA ALA A 157 -16.25 4.49 6.11
C ALA A 157 -15.56 3.47 5.21
N ILE A 158 -16.17 3.11 4.09
CA ILE A 158 -15.59 2.24 3.07
C ILE A 158 -15.17 3.13 1.89
N VAL A 159 -13.89 3.08 1.51
CA VAL A 159 -13.33 3.92 0.46
C VAL A 159 -12.91 3.06 -0.73
N ASP A 160 -13.57 3.27 -1.86
CA ASP A 160 -13.19 2.71 -3.15
C ASP A 160 -12.10 3.57 -3.78
N THR A 161 -10.93 3.00 -3.96
CA THR A 161 -9.76 3.71 -4.49
C THR A 161 -9.52 3.45 -5.98
N ARG A 162 -10.50 2.83 -6.66
CA ARG A 162 -10.51 2.59 -8.11
C ARG A 162 -10.91 3.85 -8.87
N SER A 163 -10.80 3.77 -10.19
CA SER A 163 -11.32 4.83 -11.05
C SER A 163 -12.86 4.94 -10.93
N GLU A 164 -13.39 6.12 -11.28
CA GLU A 164 -14.85 6.33 -11.34
C GLU A 164 -15.54 5.32 -12.25
N ALA A 165 -14.95 5.00 -13.41
CA ALA A 165 -15.53 4.02 -14.35
C ALA A 165 -15.66 2.61 -13.72
N GLU A 166 -14.71 2.20 -12.89
CA GLU A 166 -14.80 0.94 -12.12
C GLU A 166 -15.88 1.04 -11.03
N TYR A 167 -15.94 2.16 -10.30
CA TYR A 167 -16.89 2.41 -9.22
C TYR A 167 -18.35 2.42 -9.71
N TYR A 168 -18.64 3.12 -10.81
CA TYR A 168 -19.97 3.15 -11.40
C TYR A 168 -20.33 1.86 -12.17
N GLY A 169 -19.40 0.91 -12.30
CA GLY A 169 -19.61 -0.36 -12.97
C GLY A 169 -19.57 -0.28 -14.49
N GLU A 170 -19.01 0.78 -15.04
CA GLU A 170 -18.79 0.98 -16.50
C GLU A 170 -17.58 0.16 -16.96
N ALA A 171 -16.50 0.10 -16.16
CA ALA A 171 -15.34 -0.75 -16.39
C ALA A 171 -15.39 -1.97 -15.46
N VAL A 172 -15.66 -3.14 -16.02
CA VAL A 172 -15.85 -4.40 -15.28
C VAL A 172 -14.57 -5.23 -15.31
N ARG A 173 -13.97 -5.50 -14.13
CA ARG A 173 -12.73 -6.28 -13.98
C ARG A 173 -12.89 -7.49 -13.03
N ALA A 174 -14.13 -7.87 -12.71
CA ALA A 174 -14.55 -9.04 -11.95
C ALA A 174 -15.81 -9.63 -12.61
N LYS A 175 -16.45 -10.65 -12.05
CA LYS A 175 -17.71 -11.18 -12.58
C LYS A 175 -18.83 -10.14 -12.62
N ARG A 176 -18.83 -9.20 -11.65
CA ARG A 176 -19.83 -8.14 -11.52
C ARG A 176 -19.18 -6.77 -11.51
N GLY A 177 -19.84 -5.75 -12.07
CA GLY A 177 -19.45 -4.36 -12.01
C GLY A 177 -20.23 -3.61 -10.93
N GLY A 178 -19.68 -2.51 -10.41
CA GLY A 178 -20.25 -1.68 -9.37
C GLY A 178 -19.31 -1.49 -8.17
N ALA A 179 -19.87 -1.24 -7.00
CA ALA A 179 -19.13 -0.92 -5.77
C ALA A 179 -19.66 -1.75 -4.58
N ILE A 180 -18.89 -1.77 -3.49
CA ILE A 180 -19.36 -2.23 -2.18
C ILE A 180 -20.43 -1.24 -1.69
N PRO A 181 -21.61 -1.71 -1.22
CA PRO A 181 -22.68 -0.81 -0.81
C PRO A 181 -22.26 0.23 0.23
N GLY A 182 -22.61 1.50 -0.03
CA GLY A 182 -22.27 2.62 0.83
C GLY A 182 -20.81 3.08 0.78
N ALA A 183 -20.00 2.53 -0.13
CA ALA A 183 -18.63 3.00 -0.35
C ALA A 183 -18.63 4.39 -1.00
N VAL A 184 -17.68 5.25 -0.60
CA VAL A 184 -17.36 6.49 -1.30
C VAL A 184 -16.18 6.27 -2.22
N ASN A 185 -16.18 6.93 -3.38
CA ASN A 185 -15.06 6.81 -4.34
C ASN A 185 -14.06 7.96 -4.17
N LEU A 186 -12.79 7.60 -4.05
CA LEU A 186 -11.67 8.52 -4.19
C LEU A 186 -10.52 7.78 -4.87
N GLU A 187 -10.34 8.04 -6.16
CA GLU A 187 -9.27 7.40 -6.92
C GLU A 187 -7.90 7.69 -6.28
N TRP A 188 -7.08 6.66 -6.13
CA TRP A 188 -5.81 6.70 -5.41
C TRP A 188 -4.84 7.78 -5.88
N THR A 189 -4.87 8.14 -7.18
CA THR A 189 -4.02 9.18 -7.77
C THR A 189 -4.28 10.56 -7.18
N ASN A 190 -5.49 10.80 -6.64
CA ASN A 190 -5.81 12.06 -5.95
C ASN A 190 -5.01 12.28 -4.67
N ASN A 191 -4.36 11.26 -4.12
CA ASN A 191 -3.48 11.41 -2.96
C ASN A 191 -2.13 12.04 -3.31
N LEU A 192 -1.80 12.14 -4.61
CA LEU A 192 -0.51 12.62 -5.07
C LEU A 192 -0.55 14.11 -5.43
N ALA A 193 0.54 14.80 -5.14
CA ALA A 193 0.86 16.10 -5.68
C ALA A 193 1.36 15.99 -7.13
N ALA A 194 1.45 17.10 -7.83
CA ALA A 194 1.82 17.14 -9.25
C ALA A 194 3.25 16.62 -9.53
N ASP A 195 4.12 16.66 -8.54
CA ASP A 195 5.50 16.17 -8.62
C ASP A 195 5.67 14.68 -8.30
N GLY A 196 4.56 13.98 -8.02
CA GLY A 196 4.53 12.55 -7.71
C GLY A 196 4.87 12.21 -6.25
N THR A 197 4.93 13.18 -5.36
CA THR A 197 4.99 12.99 -3.90
C THR A 197 3.57 12.85 -3.33
N TYR A 198 3.44 12.43 -2.07
CA TYR A 198 2.15 12.53 -1.38
C TYR A 198 1.79 14.00 -1.14
N LYS A 199 0.50 14.32 -1.20
CA LYS A 199 -0.03 15.59 -0.71
C LYS A 199 0.26 15.76 0.78
N SER A 200 0.26 16.99 1.26
CA SER A 200 0.41 17.29 2.69
C SER A 200 -0.69 16.65 3.54
N SER A 201 -0.38 16.42 4.81
CA SER A 201 -1.35 15.87 5.78
C SER A 201 -2.67 16.63 5.79
N ASP A 202 -2.62 17.96 5.75
CA ASP A 202 -3.82 18.81 5.78
C ASP A 202 -4.63 18.72 4.51
N GLU A 203 -3.99 18.70 3.32
CA GLU A 203 -4.67 18.52 2.03
C GLU A 203 -5.35 17.14 1.97
N LEU A 204 -4.65 16.07 2.38
CA LEU A 204 -5.22 14.72 2.44
C LEU A 204 -6.42 14.69 3.40
N LYS A 205 -6.28 15.25 4.60
CA LYS A 205 -7.35 15.28 5.60
C LYS A 205 -8.58 16.03 5.09
N ALA A 206 -8.39 17.19 4.48
CA ALA A 206 -9.48 17.98 3.91
C ALA A 206 -10.21 17.24 2.77
N MET A 207 -9.43 16.58 1.89
CA MET A 207 -9.96 15.81 0.78
C MET A 207 -10.82 14.62 1.24
N TYR A 208 -10.35 13.83 2.21
CA TYR A 208 -11.15 12.75 2.77
C TYR A 208 -12.38 13.25 3.53
N ALA A 209 -12.24 14.33 4.30
CA ALA A 209 -13.33 14.93 5.04
C ALA A 209 -14.46 15.45 4.13
N SER A 210 -14.15 15.96 2.94
CA SER A 210 -15.17 16.39 1.95
C SER A 210 -16.07 15.26 1.46
N LEU A 211 -15.64 14.01 1.63
CA LEU A 211 -16.41 12.80 1.32
C LEU A 211 -17.08 12.17 2.57
N GLY A 212 -17.06 12.87 3.71
CA GLY A 212 -17.57 12.34 4.97
C GLY A 212 -16.69 11.27 5.62
N VAL A 213 -15.43 11.13 5.17
CA VAL A 213 -14.44 10.23 5.77
C VAL A 213 -13.63 11.03 6.79
N THR A 214 -13.88 10.79 8.07
CA THR A 214 -13.33 11.57 9.19
C THR A 214 -12.53 10.68 10.17
N PRO A 215 -11.56 11.22 10.93
CA PRO A 215 -10.65 10.43 11.79
C PRO A 215 -11.32 9.71 12.96
N ASP A 216 -12.53 10.08 13.35
CA ASP A 216 -13.35 9.42 14.37
C ASP A 216 -13.98 8.11 13.86
N ARG A 217 -14.01 7.88 12.56
CA ARG A 217 -14.50 6.65 11.94
C ARG A 217 -13.38 5.65 11.69
N GLU A 218 -13.71 4.35 11.71
CA GLU A 218 -12.84 3.33 11.11
C GLU A 218 -12.92 3.45 9.58
N VAL A 219 -11.77 3.39 8.91
CA VAL A 219 -11.75 3.46 7.44
C VAL A 219 -11.27 2.14 6.86
N VAL A 220 -12.02 1.58 5.92
CA VAL A 220 -11.61 0.41 5.15
C VAL A 220 -11.40 0.83 3.70
N THR A 221 -10.16 0.65 3.21
CA THR A 221 -9.82 0.93 1.80
C THR A 221 -9.90 -0.35 0.97
N TYR A 222 -10.41 -0.27 -0.26
CA TYR A 222 -10.35 -1.35 -1.23
C TYR A 222 -10.10 -0.84 -2.64
N CYS A 223 -9.68 -1.73 -3.55
CA CYS A 223 -9.53 -1.43 -4.97
C CYS A 223 -9.90 -2.65 -5.84
N GLN A 224 -9.10 -3.02 -6.82
CA GLN A 224 -9.28 -4.26 -7.59
C GLN A 224 -8.60 -5.48 -6.93
N GLY A 225 -7.37 -5.32 -6.39
CA GLY A 225 -6.58 -6.41 -5.81
C GLY A 225 -5.54 -5.93 -4.78
N GLY A 226 -5.86 -4.88 -3.98
CA GLY A 226 -5.13 -4.45 -2.80
C GLY A 226 -4.02 -3.42 -3.02
N TYR A 227 -3.57 -3.13 -4.25
CA TYR A 227 -2.45 -2.21 -4.50
C TYR A 227 -2.82 -0.74 -4.26
N ARG A 228 -3.84 -0.24 -4.97
CA ARG A 228 -4.35 1.13 -4.84
C ARG A 228 -4.94 1.37 -3.45
N ALA A 229 -5.52 0.33 -2.85
CA ALA A 229 -6.04 0.37 -1.48
C ALA A 229 -4.93 0.61 -0.45
N ALA A 230 -3.79 -0.09 -0.58
CA ALA A 230 -2.63 0.11 0.29
C ALA A 230 -2.02 1.52 0.13
N HIS A 231 -2.07 2.10 -1.08
CA HIS A 231 -1.66 3.48 -1.30
C HIS A 231 -2.55 4.48 -0.51
N SER A 232 -3.87 4.32 -0.62
CA SER A 232 -4.80 5.18 0.13
C SER A 232 -4.77 4.89 1.64
N TYR A 233 -4.44 3.66 2.06
CA TYR A 233 -4.14 3.36 3.46
C TYR A 233 -3.01 4.25 3.99
N LEU A 234 -1.86 4.31 3.28
CA LEU A 234 -0.75 5.16 3.68
C LEU A 234 -1.15 6.64 3.68
N ALA A 235 -1.88 7.12 2.66
CA ALA A 235 -2.37 8.50 2.61
C ALA A 235 -3.25 8.86 3.84
N LEU A 236 -4.17 7.97 4.22
CA LEU A 236 -5.01 8.16 5.41
C LEU A 236 -4.18 8.17 6.71
N ARG A 237 -3.16 7.29 6.81
CA ARG A 237 -2.23 7.28 7.95
C ARG A 237 -1.44 8.59 8.03
N LEU A 238 -0.98 9.14 6.90
CA LEU A 238 -0.33 10.44 6.81
C LEU A 238 -1.27 11.59 7.20
N ALA A 239 -2.54 11.50 6.87
CA ALA A 239 -3.58 12.45 7.26
C ALA A 239 -4.00 12.34 8.74
N GLY A 240 -3.40 11.42 9.52
CA GLY A 240 -3.63 11.28 10.95
C GLY A 240 -4.84 10.41 11.32
N PHE A 241 -5.34 9.57 10.41
CA PHE A 241 -6.41 8.63 10.73
C PHE A 241 -5.87 7.46 11.58
N PRO A 242 -6.41 7.23 12.78
CA PRO A 242 -5.87 6.22 13.69
C PRO A 242 -6.30 4.80 13.35
N ARG A 243 -7.48 4.63 12.74
CA ARG A 243 -8.11 3.34 12.47
C ARG A 243 -8.32 3.16 10.98
N VAL A 244 -7.29 2.64 10.28
CA VAL A 244 -7.34 2.35 8.84
C VAL A 244 -7.00 0.90 8.60
N ARG A 245 -7.82 0.23 7.79
CA ARG A 245 -7.63 -1.16 7.38
C ARG A 245 -7.64 -1.26 5.87
N THR A 246 -6.87 -2.18 5.32
CA THR A 246 -6.91 -2.50 3.89
C THR A 246 -7.66 -3.82 3.68
N TYR A 247 -8.71 -3.80 2.87
CA TYR A 247 -9.32 -5.03 2.36
C TYR A 247 -8.52 -5.51 1.14
N THR A 248 -7.58 -6.43 1.39
CA THR A 248 -6.60 -6.85 0.38
C THR A 248 -7.21 -7.71 -0.74
N GLY A 249 -8.26 -8.49 -0.46
CA GLY A 249 -9.02 -9.25 -1.48
C GLY A 249 -9.76 -8.35 -2.46
N SER A 250 -10.20 -7.19 -1.97
CA SER A 250 -10.74 -6.08 -2.78
C SER A 250 -11.89 -6.49 -3.69
N TRP A 251 -12.12 -5.75 -4.78
CA TRP A 251 -13.22 -6.00 -5.71
C TRP A 251 -13.08 -7.34 -6.44
N LYS A 252 -11.87 -7.85 -6.67
CA LYS A 252 -11.67 -9.16 -7.29
C LYS A 252 -12.31 -10.27 -6.46
N GLU A 253 -12.18 -10.23 -5.14
CA GLU A 253 -12.87 -11.16 -4.25
C GLU A 253 -14.36 -10.82 -4.13
N TRP A 254 -14.69 -9.56 -3.82
CA TRP A 254 -16.06 -9.13 -3.56
C TRP A 254 -16.97 -9.25 -4.78
N GLY A 255 -16.53 -8.77 -5.93
CA GLY A 255 -17.29 -8.77 -7.19
C GLY A 255 -17.45 -10.16 -7.80
N ASP A 256 -16.57 -11.12 -7.47
CA ASP A 256 -16.68 -12.50 -7.92
C ASP A 256 -17.58 -13.36 -7.02
N ARG A 257 -17.89 -12.92 -5.80
CA ARG A 257 -18.75 -13.64 -4.84
C ARG A 257 -20.21 -13.25 -5.02
N GLU A 258 -21.04 -14.20 -5.43
CA GLU A 258 -22.48 -13.98 -5.67
C GLU A 258 -23.29 -13.79 -4.38
N ASP A 259 -22.76 -14.29 -3.24
CA ASP A 259 -23.34 -14.18 -1.90
C ASP A 259 -23.13 -12.81 -1.23
N LEU A 260 -22.35 -11.92 -1.87
CA LEU A 260 -22.10 -10.58 -1.36
C LEU A 260 -22.90 -9.51 -2.12
N PRO A 261 -23.45 -8.50 -1.41
CA PRO A 261 -24.21 -7.44 -2.06
C PRO A 261 -23.30 -6.50 -2.86
N ILE A 262 -23.85 -5.95 -3.92
CA ILE A 262 -23.20 -4.89 -4.71
C ILE A 262 -24.13 -3.71 -4.86
N GLU A 263 -23.58 -2.53 -5.06
CA GLU A 263 -24.26 -1.32 -5.45
C GLU A 263 -23.80 -0.87 -6.84
N ARG A 264 -24.69 -0.25 -7.60
CA ARG A 264 -24.34 0.50 -8.80
C ARG A 264 -24.67 1.97 -8.55
N PRO A 265 -23.69 2.73 -8.03
CA PRO A 265 -23.91 4.14 -7.75
C PRO A 265 -24.32 4.88 -9.02
N LYS A 266 -25.14 5.93 -8.86
CA LYS A 266 -25.51 6.83 -9.95
C LYS A 266 -24.64 8.10 -9.84
N ARG A 267 -24.25 8.64 -10.98
CA ARG A 267 -23.58 9.95 -11.06
C ARG A 267 -24.48 11.07 -10.57
#